data_3f1a9e19fc7b57ce8df01e891ddea357
#
_entry.id   3f1a9e19fc7b57ce8df01e891ddea357
#
_cell.length_a   1.000
_cell.length_b   1.000
_cell.length_c   1.000
_cell.angle_alpha   90.00
_cell.angle_beta   90.00
_cell.angle_gamma   90.00
#
_symmetry.space_group_name_H-M   'P 1'
#
loop_
_entity.id
_entity.type
_entity.pdbx_description
1 polymer ?
#
loop_
_entity_poly.entity_id
_entity_poly.type
_entity_poly.pdbx_seq_one_letter_code
_entity_poly.pdbx_strand_id
1 'polypeptide(L)'
;MTWMGKAQQIRRQNMKVNAVASKLFSMLREDGLRCCILKVQGNALMYPNPYSRTPGDIDVWVNASREDITEYAKHHFNLEDDIRFHHFETTKDGVPVELHFFPCSMNNPLYHARLLKWFKRNADLQCSNVVSLPDGAGDIAIPTTAFNVIYQLTHLYHHFFDEGIGMRQIIDYYYVVNKDALQRELKHLGLWKFARVLIR
;
A
#
# COMPACT_ATOMS: atom_id res chain seq x y z
N MET A 1 0.47 30.30 -6.75
CA MET A 1 -0.66 29.41 -6.36
C MET A 1 -0.91 29.62 -4.88
N THR A 2 -2.16 29.92 -4.48
CA THR A 2 -2.54 30.10 -3.06
C THR A 2 -2.64 28.75 -2.33
N TRP A 3 -2.53 28.76 -1.00
CA TRP A 3 -2.75 27.55 -0.18
C TRP A 3 -4.10 26.90 -0.43
N MET A 4 -5.18 27.68 -0.58
CA MET A 4 -6.50 27.18 -0.90
C MET A 4 -6.55 26.49 -2.27
N GLY A 5 -5.90 27.07 -3.28
CA GLY A 5 -5.81 26.46 -4.61
C GLY A 5 -5.08 25.10 -4.58
N LYS A 6 -4.00 24.98 -3.79
CA LYS A 6 -3.27 23.73 -3.60
C LYS A 6 -4.11 22.68 -2.87
N ALA A 7 -4.82 23.07 -1.82
CA ALA A 7 -5.71 22.17 -1.10
C ALA A 7 -6.84 21.62 -1.99
N GLN A 8 -7.46 22.46 -2.82
CA GLN A 8 -8.47 22.02 -3.79
C GLN A 8 -7.88 21.07 -4.86
N GLN A 9 -6.67 21.33 -5.31
CA GLN A 9 -5.98 20.42 -6.25
C GLN A 9 -5.75 19.05 -5.63
N ILE A 10 -5.24 18.99 -4.38
CA ILE A 10 -5.02 17.75 -3.65
C ILE A 10 -6.35 17.00 -3.48
N ARG A 11 -7.43 17.69 -3.09
CA ARG A 11 -8.75 17.09 -2.98
C ARG A 11 -9.22 16.45 -4.30
N ARG A 12 -9.14 17.17 -5.42
CA ARG A 12 -9.53 16.66 -6.74
C ARG A 12 -8.72 15.43 -7.14
N GLN A 13 -7.42 15.44 -6.87
CA GLN A 13 -6.55 14.28 -7.12
C GLN A 13 -6.97 13.09 -6.27
N ASN A 14 -7.26 13.26 -4.97
CA ASN A 14 -7.76 12.18 -4.12
C ASN A 14 -9.08 11.60 -4.63
N MET A 15 -10.04 12.44 -5.04
CA MET A 15 -11.31 11.98 -5.62
C MET A 15 -11.08 11.12 -6.86
N LYS A 16 -10.16 11.54 -7.75
CA LYS A 16 -9.79 10.76 -8.94
C LYS A 16 -9.16 9.42 -8.54
N VAL A 17 -8.18 9.44 -7.64
CA VAL A 17 -7.48 8.22 -7.19
C VAL A 17 -8.42 7.26 -6.47
N ASN A 18 -9.35 7.77 -5.64
CA ASN A 18 -10.39 6.96 -5.00
C ASN A 18 -11.26 6.21 -6.03
N ALA A 19 -11.77 6.93 -7.03
CA ALA A 19 -12.60 6.34 -8.08
C ALA A 19 -11.84 5.25 -8.88
N VAL A 20 -10.57 5.51 -9.23
CA VAL A 20 -9.74 4.55 -9.95
C VAL A 20 -9.40 3.35 -9.07
N ALA A 21 -9.07 3.56 -7.80
CA ALA A 21 -8.76 2.47 -6.86
C ALA A 21 -9.96 1.53 -6.66
N SER A 22 -11.17 2.09 -6.46
CA SER A 22 -12.38 1.28 -6.32
C SER A 22 -12.72 0.51 -7.60
N LYS A 23 -12.63 1.17 -8.76
CA LYS A 23 -12.85 0.52 -10.07
C LYS A 23 -11.87 -0.63 -10.30
N LEU A 24 -10.58 -0.41 -9.99
CA LEU A 24 -9.54 -1.41 -10.12
C LEU A 24 -9.77 -2.60 -9.16
N PHE A 25 -10.14 -2.31 -7.91
CA PHE A 25 -10.46 -3.32 -6.91
C PHE A 25 -11.64 -4.19 -7.34
N SER A 26 -12.72 -3.58 -7.86
CA SER A 26 -13.90 -4.30 -8.36
C SER A 26 -13.54 -5.17 -9.56
N MET A 27 -12.79 -4.63 -10.53
CA MET A 27 -12.34 -5.34 -11.73
C MET A 27 -11.53 -6.59 -11.36
N LEU A 28 -10.52 -6.46 -10.48
CA LEU A 28 -9.70 -7.59 -10.04
C LEU A 28 -10.54 -8.67 -9.34
N ARG A 29 -11.51 -8.27 -8.51
CA ARG A 29 -12.40 -9.21 -7.82
C ARG A 29 -13.37 -9.93 -8.75
N GLU A 30 -13.94 -9.24 -9.71
CA GLU A 30 -14.83 -9.80 -10.74
C GLU A 30 -14.10 -10.86 -11.57
N ASP A 31 -12.80 -10.64 -11.82
CA ASP A 31 -11.91 -11.58 -12.51
C ASP A 31 -11.34 -12.68 -11.59
N GLY A 32 -11.83 -12.77 -10.34
CA GLY A 32 -11.47 -13.82 -9.39
C GLY A 32 -10.16 -13.59 -8.63
N LEU A 33 -9.52 -12.42 -8.80
CA LEU A 33 -8.27 -12.07 -8.11
C LEU A 33 -8.56 -11.40 -6.76
N ARG A 34 -7.97 -11.96 -5.69
CA ARG A 34 -8.05 -11.39 -4.35
C ARG A 34 -6.95 -10.35 -4.18
N CYS A 35 -7.32 -9.13 -3.83
CA CYS A 35 -6.36 -8.05 -3.72
C CYS A 35 -6.64 -7.12 -2.53
N CYS A 36 -5.62 -6.33 -2.17
CA CYS A 36 -5.65 -5.35 -1.10
C CYS A 36 -4.93 -4.08 -1.58
N ILE A 37 -5.57 -2.91 -1.44
CA ILE A 37 -4.95 -1.61 -1.74
C ILE A 37 -4.06 -1.22 -0.58
N LEU A 38 -2.77 -1.14 -0.84
CA LEU A 38 -1.76 -0.77 0.15
C LEU A 38 -1.63 0.75 0.27
N LYS A 39 -1.14 1.25 1.42
CA LYS A 39 -0.83 2.69 1.64
C LYS A 39 -1.97 3.65 1.29
N VAL A 40 -1.80 4.40 0.24
CA VAL A 40 -2.37 5.67 -0.19
C VAL A 40 -3.79 5.94 0.28
N GLN A 41 -4.77 5.19 -0.21
CA GLN A 41 -6.19 5.47 0.10
C GLN A 41 -6.57 4.95 1.50
N GLY A 42 -6.03 3.78 1.89
CA GLY A 42 -6.21 3.26 3.25
C GLY A 42 -5.58 4.18 4.31
N ASN A 43 -4.39 4.71 4.05
CA ASN A 43 -3.74 5.66 4.96
C ASN A 43 -4.48 7.00 5.02
N ALA A 44 -5.02 7.48 3.90
CA ALA A 44 -5.79 8.72 3.88
C ALA A 44 -7.01 8.68 4.81
N LEU A 45 -7.66 7.51 4.97
CA LEU A 45 -8.79 7.33 5.87
C LEU A 45 -8.44 7.52 7.36
N MET A 46 -7.15 7.43 7.72
CA MET A 46 -6.69 7.65 9.09
C MET A 46 -6.46 9.14 9.43
N TYR A 47 -6.43 10.01 8.43
CA TYR A 47 -6.29 11.45 8.62
C TYR A 47 -7.62 12.07 9.07
N PRO A 48 -7.59 13.14 9.90
CA PRO A 48 -8.81 13.87 10.27
C PRO A 48 -9.63 14.34 9.05
N ASN A 49 -8.96 14.65 7.96
CA ASN A 49 -9.58 14.89 6.66
C ASN A 49 -8.84 14.04 5.60
N PRO A 50 -9.47 12.98 5.09
CA PRO A 50 -8.85 12.09 4.10
C PRO A 50 -8.31 12.81 2.84
N TYR A 51 -8.93 13.93 2.48
CA TYR A 51 -8.52 14.71 1.31
C TYR A 51 -7.34 15.65 1.55
N SER A 52 -6.82 15.76 2.77
CA SER A 52 -5.63 16.56 3.09
C SER A 52 -4.31 15.84 2.80
N ARG A 53 -4.31 14.51 2.73
CA ARG A 53 -3.14 13.73 2.36
C ARG A 53 -2.88 13.84 0.86
N THR A 54 -1.66 14.26 0.47
CA THR A 54 -1.28 14.23 -0.95
C THR A 54 -1.28 12.80 -1.47
N PRO A 55 -2.08 12.47 -2.51
CA PRO A 55 -2.11 11.14 -3.08
C PRO A 55 -0.81 10.81 -3.82
N GLY A 56 -0.59 9.53 -4.09
CA GLY A 56 0.47 8.99 -4.94
C GLY A 56 -0.12 8.02 -5.97
N ASP A 57 0.67 7.06 -6.35
CA ASP A 57 0.33 5.86 -7.08
C ASP A 57 -0.64 4.95 -6.31
N ILE A 58 -1.29 4.03 -6.98
CA ILE A 58 -2.14 3.01 -6.35
C ILE A 58 -1.33 1.71 -6.26
N ASP A 59 -0.89 1.38 -5.05
CA ASP A 59 -0.23 0.12 -4.75
C ASP A 59 -1.29 -0.97 -4.53
N VAL A 60 -1.34 -2.01 -5.35
CA VAL A 60 -2.28 -3.12 -5.23
C VAL A 60 -1.53 -4.41 -4.98
N TRP A 61 -1.65 -4.96 -3.79
CA TRP A 61 -1.17 -6.31 -3.53
C TRP A 61 -2.20 -7.33 -4.01
N VAL A 62 -1.80 -8.15 -4.97
CA VAL A 62 -2.63 -9.24 -5.51
C VAL A 62 -2.17 -10.56 -4.90
N ASN A 63 -3.10 -11.27 -4.25
CA ASN A 63 -2.82 -12.58 -3.63
C ASN A 63 -2.93 -13.70 -4.68
N ALA A 64 -1.99 -13.71 -5.63
CA ALA A 64 -1.85 -14.70 -6.69
C ALA A 64 -0.37 -14.99 -6.98
N SER A 65 -0.06 -15.91 -7.86
CA SER A 65 1.32 -16.14 -8.29
C SER A 65 1.83 -14.97 -9.15
N ARG A 66 3.15 -14.81 -9.22
CA ARG A 66 3.75 -13.79 -10.09
C ARG A 66 3.37 -14.00 -11.54
N GLU A 67 3.32 -15.26 -11.97
CA GLU A 67 2.96 -15.68 -13.31
C GLU A 67 1.53 -15.26 -13.65
N ASP A 68 0.57 -15.56 -12.76
CA ASP A 68 -0.85 -15.22 -12.93
C ASP A 68 -1.05 -13.70 -13.00
N ILE A 69 -0.39 -12.94 -12.10
CA ILE A 69 -0.46 -11.48 -12.09
C ILE A 69 0.12 -10.89 -13.37
N THR A 70 1.25 -11.42 -13.83
CA THR A 70 1.91 -10.96 -15.05
C THR A 70 1.05 -11.26 -16.28
N GLU A 71 0.46 -12.43 -16.36
CA GLU A 71 -0.45 -12.81 -17.43
C GLU A 71 -1.72 -11.94 -17.43
N TYR A 72 -2.33 -11.76 -16.27
CA TYR A 72 -3.46 -10.85 -16.09
C TYR A 72 -3.13 -9.43 -16.56
N ALA A 73 -1.98 -8.91 -16.11
CA ALA A 73 -1.53 -7.57 -16.47
C ALA A 73 -1.38 -7.42 -17.99
N LYS A 74 -0.83 -8.42 -18.67
CA LYS A 74 -0.67 -8.43 -20.15
C LYS A 74 -2.01 -8.34 -20.91
N HIS A 75 -3.08 -8.85 -20.35
CA HIS A 75 -4.39 -8.82 -20.98
C HIS A 75 -5.22 -7.58 -20.68
N HIS A 76 -5.00 -6.94 -19.53
CA HIS A 76 -5.86 -5.87 -19.00
C HIS A 76 -5.23 -4.48 -18.98
N PHE A 77 -3.88 -4.39 -19.14
CA PHE A 77 -3.15 -3.13 -19.13
C PHE A 77 -2.21 -3.01 -20.33
N ASN A 78 -1.90 -1.80 -20.73
CA ASN A 78 -0.87 -1.55 -21.73
C ASN A 78 0.50 -1.77 -21.08
N LEU A 79 1.25 -2.72 -21.64
CA LEU A 79 2.60 -3.07 -21.21
C LEU A 79 3.62 -2.12 -21.82
N GLU A 80 3.76 -0.93 -21.28
CA GLU A 80 5.01 -0.17 -21.34
C GLU A 80 5.78 -0.48 -20.04
N ASP A 81 6.36 -1.48 -20.02
CA ASP A 81 7.32 -2.39 -19.46
C ASP A 81 8.27 -1.92 -18.35
N ASP A 82 7.87 -2.02 -17.08
CA ASP A 82 8.90 -2.36 -16.11
C ASP A 82 8.38 -3.40 -15.10
N ILE A 83 8.66 -4.69 -15.36
CA ILE A 83 8.43 -5.75 -14.38
C ILE A 83 9.57 -5.71 -13.38
N ARG A 84 9.37 -5.04 -12.25
CA ARG A 84 10.35 -4.99 -11.18
C ARG A 84 10.34 -6.24 -10.31
N PHE A 85 11.26 -6.30 -9.36
CA PHE A 85 11.41 -7.47 -8.49
C PHE A 85 10.11 -7.79 -7.71
N HIS A 86 9.38 -6.79 -7.21
CA HIS A 86 8.23 -6.99 -6.33
C HIS A 86 6.91 -6.46 -6.88
N HIS A 87 6.90 -5.72 -7.99
CA HIS A 87 5.69 -5.19 -8.61
C HIS A 87 5.80 -5.08 -10.14
N PHE A 88 4.65 -4.84 -10.74
CA PHE A 88 4.47 -4.47 -12.14
C PHE A 88 3.90 -3.05 -12.18
N GLU A 89 4.54 -2.15 -12.93
CA GLU A 89 4.09 -0.76 -13.10
C GLU A 89 3.16 -0.62 -14.29
N THR A 90 2.06 0.14 -14.13
CA THR A 90 1.11 0.45 -15.20
C THR A 90 0.38 1.76 -14.90
N THR A 91 -0.56 2.14 -15.77
CA THR A 91 -1.43 3.31 -15.60
C THR A 91 -2.88 2.94 -15.86
N LYS A 92 -3.79 3.33 -14.97
CA LYS A 92 -5.24 3.16 -15.14
C LYS A 92 -5.93 4.52 -15.07
N ASP A 93 -6.65 4.89 -16.12
CA ASP A 93 -7.38 6.17 -16.23
C ASP A 93 -6.49 7.41 -15.89
N GLY A 94 -5.19 7.35 -16.27
CA GLY A 94 -4.21 8.39 -16.02
C GLY A 94 -3.79 8.51 -14.53
N VAL A 95 -3.88 7.41 -13.77
CA VAL A 95 -3.33 7.27 -12.41
C VAL A 95 -2.29 6.14 -12.45
N PRO A 96 -1.06 6.36 -11.95
CA PRO A 96 -0.06 5.31 -11.83
C PRO A 96 -0.56 4.20 -10.89
N VAL A 97 -0.31 2.95 -11.27
CA VAL A 97 -0.70 1.75 -10.53
C VAL A 97 0.48 0.79 -10.45
N GLU A 98 0.73 0.25 -9.28
CA GLU A 98 1.70 -0.83 -9.06
C GLU A 98 0.98 -2.09 -8.61
N LEU A 99 1.03 -3.16 -9.43
CA LEU A 99 0.53 -4.48 -9.05
C LEU A 99 1.63 -5.27 -8.35
N HIS A 100 1.53 -5.39 -7.03
CA HIS A 100 2.53 -6.04 -6.20
C HIS A 100 2.34 -7.56 -6.13
N PHE A 101 3.39 -8.32 -6.40
CA PHE A 101 3.47 -9.77 -6.17
C PHE A 101 3.56 -10.07 -4.67
N PHE A 102 4.19 -9.19 -3.92
CA PHE A 102 4.23 -9.15 -2.46
C PHE A 102 4.42 -7.70 -1.98
N PRO A 103 3.93 -7.33 -0.78
CA PRO A 103 3.82 -5.93 -0.37
C PRO A 103 5.14 -5.14 -0.35
N CYS A 104 6.24 -5.72 0.12
CA CYS A 104 7.56 -5.10 0.13
C CYS A 104 8.67 -6.12 0.39
N SER A 105 9.92 -5.72 0.22
CA SER A 105 11.12 -6.54 0.40
C SER A 105 11.98 -6.07 1.58
N MET A 106 12.94 -6.92 1.98
CA MET A 106 14.03 -6.59 2.91
C MET A 106 15.37 -7.03 2.32
N ASN A 107 16.43 -6.26 2.56
CA ASN A 107 17.76 -6.54 2.03
C ASN A 107 18.41 -7.79 2.66
N ASN A 108 18.07 -8.10 3.92
CA ASN A 108 18.55 -9.32 4.57
C ASN A 108 17.74 -10.54 4.13
N PRO A 109 18.33 -11.58 3.48
CA PRO A 109 17.60 -12.72 2.92
C PRO A 109 16.80 -13.51 3.96
N LEU A 110 17.34 -13.66 5.18
CA LEU A 110 16.64 -14.38 6.26
C LEU A 110 15.38 -13.66 6.72
N TYR A 111 15.48 -12.35 6.93
CA TYR A 111 14.34 -11.55 7.32
C TYR A 111 13.35 -11.37 6.16
N HIS A 112 13.83 -11.29 4.93
CA HIS A 112 12.97 -11.28 3.75
C HIS A 112 12.14 -12.56 3.64
N ALA A 113 12.74 -13.73 3.79
CA ALA A 113 12.02 -15.00 3.76
C ALA A 113 10.96 -15.10 4.89
N ARG A 114 11.27 -14.59 6.10
CA ARG A 114 10.31 -14.52 7.21
C ARG A 114 9.15 -13.56 6.90
N LEU A 115 9.45 -12.43 6.30
CA LEU A 115 8.48 -11.41 5.88
C LEU A 115 7.51 -11.97 4.84
N LEU A 116 8.01 -12.64 3.79
CA LEU A 116 7.17 -13.27 2.78
C LEU A 116 6.23 -14.32 3.37
N LYS A 117 6.71 -15.16 4.31
CA LYS A 117 5.88 -16.11 5.03
C LYS A 117 4.81 -15.42 5.88
N TRP A 118 5.17 -14.29 6.47
CA TRP A 118 4.25 -13.49 7.27
C TRP A 118 3.16 -12.85 6.40
N PHE A 119 3.52 -12.27 5.24
CA PHE A 119 2.56 -11.76 4.27
C PHE A 119 1.60 -12.85 3.81
N LYS A 120 2.10 -13.99 3.37
CA LYS A 120 1.28 -15.11 2.89
C LYS A 120 0.26 -15.58 3.92
N ARG A 121 0.65 -15.66 5.21
CA ARG A 121 -0.27 -16.07 6.29
C ARG A 121 -1.37 -15.04 6.57
N ASN A 122 -1.14 -13.79 6.27
CA ASN A 122 -2.07 -12.69 6.54
C ASN A 122 -2.86 -12.23 5.31
N ALA A 123 -2.55 -12.73 4.12
CA ALA A 123 -3.09 -12.25 2.85
C ALA A 123 -4.62 -12.26 2.81
N ASP A 124 -5.23 -13.38 3.21
CA ASP A 124 -6.68 -13.57 3.16
C ASP A 124 -7.42 -12.54 4.01
N LEU A 125 -6.91 -12.27 5.21
CA LEU A 125 -7.50 -11.28 6.10
C LEU A 125 -7.41 -9.87 5.50
N GLN A 126 -6.27 -9.52 4.89
CA GLN A 126 -6.10 -8.19 4.31
C GLN A 126 -7.00 -8.00 3.07
N CYS A 127 -7.07 -9.00 2.19
CA CYS A 127 -7.92 -8.96 1.00
C CYS A 127 -9.43 -8.97 1.31
N SER A 128 -9.83 -9.34 2.53
CA SER A 128 -11.23 -9.35 3.00
C SER A 128 -11.59 -8.16 3.88
N ASN A 129 -10.63 -7.33 4.30
CA ASN A 129 -10.87 -6.16 5.14
C ASN A 129 -11.34 -4.97 4.29
N VAL A 130 -12.61 -5.01 3.87
CA VAL A 130 -13.22 -4.04 2.96
C VAL A 130 -13.72 -2.82 3.72
N VAL A 131 -13.47 -1.64 3.17
CA VAL A 131 -13.93 -0.33 3.66
C VAL A 131 -14.52 0.49 2.52
N SER A 132 -15.49 1.36 2.84
CA SER A 132 -16.05 2.30 1.88
C SER A 132 -15.23 3.59 1.83
N LEU A 133 -14.93 4.03 0.62
CA LEU A 133 -14.25 5.31 0.37
C LEU A 133 -15.19 6.49 0.52
N PRO A 134 -14.68 7.69 0.87
CA PRO A 134 -15.48 8.89 1.02
C PRO A 134 -16.25 9.27 -0.25
N ASP A 135 -17.33 10.05 -0.06
CA ASP A 135 -18.19 10.62 -1.11
C ASP A 135 -18.77 9.56 -2.09
N GLY A 136 -18.95 8.31 -1.60
CA GLY A 136 -19.54 7.25 -2.42
C GLY A 136 -18.65 6.77 -3.56
N ALA A 137 -17.31 6.95 -3.46
CA ALA A 137 -16.37 6.53 -4.49
C ALA A 137 -16.28 5.00 -4.67
N GLY A 138 -16.94 4.23 -3.78
CA GLY A 138 -17.00 2.76 -3.80
C GLY A 138 -16.12 2.14 -2.71
N ASP A 139 -15.94 0.83 -2.80
CA ASP A 139 -15.26 0.04 -1.79
C ASP A 139 -13.86 -0.40 -2.23
N ILE A 140 -12.98 -0.60 -1.25
CA ILE A 140 -11.65 -1.21 -1.43
C ILE A 140 -11.31 -2.09 -0.23
N ALA A 141 -10.51 -3.14 -0.43
CA ALA A 141 -9.87 -3.80 0.70
C ALA A 141 -8.57 -3.08 1.07
N ILE A 142 -8.33 -2.89 2.36
CA ILE A 142 -7.13 -2.25 2.90
C ILE A 142 -6.49 -3.11 4.00
N PRO A 143 -5.19 -2.93 4.29
CA PRO A 143 -4.55 -3.59 5.42
C PRO A 143 -5.26 -3.28 6.74
N THR A 144 -5.42 -4.30 7.59
CA THR A 144 -5.80 -4.09 8.99
C THR A 144 -4.75 -3.24 9.70
N THR A 145 -5.11 -2.52 10.77
CA THR A 145 -4.17 -1.66 11.50
C THR A 145 -2.92 -2.42 11.94
N ALA A 146 -3.07 -3.62 12.49
CA ALA A 146 -1.94 -4.43 12.96
C ALA A 146 -0.99 -4.83 11.81
N PHE A 147 -1.53 -5.20 10.65
CA PHE A 147 -0.72 -5.50 9.46
C PHE A 147 -0.04 -4.22 8.95
N ASN A 148 -0.77 -3.11 8.89
CA ASN A 148 -0.31 -1.86 8.30
C ASN A 148 0.88 -1.26 9.08
N VAL A 149 0.91 -1.40 10.41
CA VAL A 149 2.07 -0.97 11.23
C VAL A 149 3.35 -1.68 10.81
N ILE A 150 3.32 -3.01 10.64
CA ILE A 150 4.49 -3.80 10.23
C ILE A 150 4.87 -3.50 8.79
N TYR A 151 3.88 -3.48 7.90
CA TYR A 151 4.07 -3.21 6.48
C TYR A 151 4.72 -1.84 6.25
N GLN A 152 4.16 -0.78 6.83
CA GLN A 152 4.70 0.58 6.66
C GLN A 152 6.07 0.74 7.30
N LEU A 153 6.33 0.12 8.45
CA LEU A 153 7.65 0.13 9.06
C LEU A 153 8.70 -0.55 8.15
N THR A 154 8.34 -1.69 7.54
CA THR A 154 9.22 -2.39 6.61
C THR A 154 9.50 -1.53 5.37
N HIS A 155 8.47 -0.86 4.87
CA HIS A 155 8.59 0.06 3.75
C HIS A 155 9.47 1.28 4.07
N LEU A 156 9.31 1.88 5.28
CA LEU A 156 10.17 2.94 5.77
C LEU A 156 11.62 2.48 5.93
N TYR A 157 11.83 1.26 6.44
CA TYR A 157 13.15 0.65 6.57
C TYR A 157 13.84 0.53 5.21
N HIS A 158 13.14 0.04 4.19
CA HIS A 158 13.66 -0.08 2.84
C HIS A 158 14.07 1.30 2.27
N HIS A 159 13.15 2.27 2.28
CA HIS A 159 13.43 3.62 1.79
C HIS A 159 14.55 4.33 2.57
N PHE A 160 14.64 4.13 3.88
CA PHE A 160 15.69 4.77 4.67
C PHE A 160 17.09 4.43 4.18
N PHE A 161 17.31 3.21 3.74
CA PHE A 161 18.62 2.76 3.27
C PHE A 161 18.87 2.97 1.78
N ASP A 162 17.82 3.05 0.97
CA ASP A 162 17.95 3.05 -0.49
C ASP A 162 17.69 4.42 -1.13
N GLU A 163 16.67 5.16 -0.68
CA GLU A 163 16.20 6.37 -1.39
C GLU A 163 16.02 7.59 -0.47
N GLY A 164 15.97 7.37 0.84
CA GLY A 164 15.58 8.37 1.83
C GLY A 164 14.09 8.36 2.16
N ILE A 165 13.74 8.95 3.31
CA ILE A 165 12.36 9.01 3.82
C ILE A 165 11.78 10.41 3.61
N GLY A 166 10.61 10.49 2.97
CA GLY A 166 9.84 11.72 2.86
C GLY A 166 8.96 11.98 4.10
N MET A 167 8.70 13.26 4.38
CA MET A 167 7.84 13.67 5.52
C MET A 167 6.45 13.00 5.49
N ARG A 168 5.87 12.80 4.30
CA ARG A 168 4.57 12.12 4.14
C ARG A 168 4.58 10.71 4.70
N GLN A 169 5.65 9.95 4.47
CA GLN A 169 5.78 8.58 4.96
C GLN A 169 5.88 8.54 6.50
N ILE A 170 6.54 9.52 7.10
CA ILE A 170 6.63 9.66 8.55
C ILE A 170 5.26 9.99 9.15
N ILE A 171 4.51 10.91 8.53
CA ILE A 171 3.17 11.28 8.98
C ILE A 171 2.20 10.12 8.84
N ASP A 172 2.23 9.39 7.71
CA ASP A 172 1.44 8.17 7.52
C ASP A 172 1.71 7.16 8.65
N TYR A 173 2.99 6.93 8.94
CA TYR A 173 3.38 6.00 10.01
C TYR A 173 2.92 6.48 11.40
N TYR A 174 2.97 7.77 11.68
CA TYR A 174 2.45 8.34 12.91
C TYR A 174 0.98 8.00 13.14
N TYR A 175 0.13 8.09 12.10
CA TYR A 175 -1.28 7.73 12.21
C TYR A 175 -1.53 6.23 12.33
N VAL A 176 -0.63 5.40 11.86
CA VAL A 176 -0.76 3.92 11.89
C VAL A 176 -0.29 3.33 13.21
N VAL A 177 0.69 3.95 13.90
CA VAL A 177 1.34 3.35 15.07
C VAL A 177 0.36 3.18 16.23
N ASN A 178 0.09 1.92 16.58
CA ASN A 178 -0.52 1.54 17.84
C ASN A 178 0.55 0.84 18.71
N LYS A 179 0.87 1.42 19.88
CA LYS A 179 2.12 1.12 20.64
C LYS A 179 2.19 -0.26 21.28
N ASP A 180 1.08 -1.00 21.44
CA ASP A 180 1.06 -2.09 22.43
C ASP A 180 1.10 -3.53 21.89
N ALA A 181 0.91 -3.77 20.60
CA ALA A 181 0.64 -5.13 20.13
C ALA A 181 1.73 -5.84 19.30
N LEU A 182 2.83 -5.20 18.92
CA LEU A 182 3.66 -5.66 17.78
C LEU A 182 5.13 -5.99 18.11
N GLN A 183 5.55 -5.91 19.36
CA GLN A 183 6.95 -6.11 19.72
C GLN A 183 7.49 -7.51 19.33
N ARG A 184 6.67 -8.55 19.45
CA ARG A 184 7.08 -9.92 19.11
C ARG A 184 7.32 -10.07 17.62
N GLU A 185 6.39 -9.60 16.82
CA GLU A 185 6.46 -9.62 15.34
C GLU A 185 7.64 -8.80 14.84
N LEU A 186 7.82 -7.59 15.37
CA LEU A 186 8.95 -6.72 15.01
C LEU A 186 10.31 -7.34 15.36
N LYS A 187 10.43 -8.05 16.50
CA LYS A 187 11.65 -8.81 16.84
C LYS A 187 11.87 -9.97 15.87
N HIS A 188 10.81 -10.72 15.56
CA HIS A 188 10.89 -11.86 14.63
C HIS A 188 11.32 -11.44 13.22
N LEU A 189 10.85 -10.28 12.75
CA LEU A 189 11.16 -9.70 11.45
C LEU A 189 12.46 -8.86 11.43
N GLY A 190 13.16 -8.72 12.57
CA GLY A 190 14.40 -7.94 12.65
C GLY A 190 14.22 -6.42 12.65
N LEU A 191 12.97 -5.93 12.77
CA LEU A 191 12.62 -4.50 12.69
C LEU A 191 12.60 -3.78 14.05
N TRP A 192 12.74 -4.50 15.16
CA TRP A 192 12.59 -3.94 16.51
C TRP A 192 13.53 -2.78 16.83
N LYS A 193 14.81 -2.90 16.44
CA LYS A 193 15.79 -1.84 16.70
C LYS A 193 15.44 -0.57 15.93
N PHE A 194 15.06 -0.70 14.67
CA PHE A 194 14.65 0.41 13.81
C PHE A 194 13.36 1.08 14.34
N ALA A 195 12.34 0.28 14.69
CA ALA A 195 11.12 0.77 15.30
C ALA A 195 11.37 1.62 16.55
N ARG A 196 12.27 1.19 17.44
CA ARG A 196 12.61 1.93 18.68
C ARG A 196 13.24 3.30 18.42
N VAL A 197 13.95 3.46 17.33
CA VAL A 197 14.56 4.76 16.97
C VAL A 197 13.51 5.68 16.35
N LEU A 198 12.62 5.15 15.53
CA LEU A 198 11.61 5.93 14.82
C LEU A 198 10.47 6.42 15.72
N ILE A 199 10.13 5.69 16.79
CA ILE A 199 8.97 5.96 17.66
C ILE A 199 9.37 6.79 18.90
N ARG A 200 10.63 7.09 19.11
CA ARG A 200 11.11 7.99 20.17
C ARG A 200 10.95 9.46 19.81
#